data_59abeca9d817ea164d2164adcc774e60
#
_entry.id   59abeca9d817ea164d2164adcc774e60
#
_cell.length_a   1.000
_cell.length_b   1.000
_cell.length_c   1.000
_cell.angle_alpha   90.00
_cell.angle_beta   90.00
_cell.angle_gamma   90.00
#
_symmetry.space_group_name_H-M   'P 1'
#
loop_
_entity.id
_entity.type
_entity.pdbx_description
1 polymer ?
#
loop_
_entity_poly.entity_id
_entity_poly.type
_entity_poly.pdbx_seq_one_letter_code
_entity_poly.pdbx_strand_id
1 'polypeptide(L)'
;DMKTEGIDFDSNFIWLDDYPFQAEMAVLENFGASESLLRVNLKNKGELYRILAHLKGFKEKRRKRIRRTMYFIIGFILLVIIAKGIWMDVSNQSLGDFQSEKEDILQRRNYLIEKVITEPEKLLAQMPEVVGQQFQGEWALYSASMLSAALTNIAKIYPETRLESIQHIDSLIKIVLSPELRQYDANRWGEDPLETLDGDISHISYLSHLAWMISGYKAVGGDCKYDKLYDDLCETMNRR
;
A
#
# COMPACT_ATOMS: atom_id res chain seq x y z
N ASP A 1 -29.57 28.24 -39.45
CA ASP A 1 -29.09 27.29 -38.43
C ASP A 1 -29.39 25.87 -38.91
N MET A 2 -28.34 25.05 -39.04
CA MET A 2 -28.50 23.64 -39.39
C MET A 2 -28.91 22.84 -38.14
N LYS A 3 -29.85 21.90 -38.26
CA LYS A 3 -30.29 21.04 -37.14
C LYS A 3 -29.17 20.19 -36.57
N THR A 4 -28.07 20.01 -37.32
CA THR A 4 -26.87 19.26 -36.91
C THR A 4 -25.97 20.00 -35.93
N GLU A 5 -26.11 21.31 -35.73
CA GLU A 5 -25.28 22.12 -34.83
C GLU A 5 -25.44 21.74 -33.34
N GLY A 6 -26.56 21.11 -32.98
CA GLY A 6 -26.83 20.65 -31.63
C GLY A 6 -26.49 19.17 -31.36
N ILE A 7 -25.87 18.45 -32.33
CA ILE A 7 -25.60 17.04 -32.21
C ILE A 7 -24.20 16.83 -31.65
N ASP A 8 -24.11 16.12 -30.54
CA ASP A 8 -22.84 15.57 -30.02
C ASP A 8 -22.50 14.28 -30.77
N PHE A 9 -21.61 14.40 -31.79
CA PHE A 9 -21.20 13.29 -32.66
C PHE A 9 -20.31 12.24 -31.94
N ASP A 10 -19.75 12.55 -30.79
CA ASP A 10 -19.00 11.61 -29.98
C ASP A 10 -19.90 10.70 -29.13
N SER A 11 -21.18 11.07 -29.03
CA SER A 11 -22.22 10.28 -28.35
C SER A 11 -22.94 9.33 -29.30
N ASN A 12 -23.56 8.27 -28.73
CA ASN A 12 -24.52 7.45 -29.51
C ASN A 12 -25.87 8.12 -29.56
N PHE A 13 -26.27 8.53 -30.71
CA PHE A 13 -27.58 9.19 -30.94
C PHE A 13 -28.36 8.52 -32.06
N ILE A 14 -29.65 8.78 -32.12
CA ILE A 14 -30.52 8.51 -33.25
C ILE A 14 -31.22 9.83 -33.56
N TRP A 15 -31.08 10.28 -34.79
CA TRP A 15 -31.72 11.48 -35.28
C TRP A 15 -32.95 11.12 -36.11
N LEU A 16 -34.12 11.62 -35.71
CA LEU A 16 -35.40 11.43 -36.37
C LEU A 16 -35.71 12.70 -37.18
N ASP A 17 -35.80 12.58 -38.49
CA ASP A 17 -36.13 13.68 -39.36
C ASP A 17 -36.99 13.20 -40.55
N ASP A 18 -37.99 13.99 -40.92
CA ASP A 18 -38.89 13.74 -42.05
C ASP A 18 -38.31 14.28 -43.36
N TYR A 19 -37.50 15.35 -43.29
CA TYR A 19 -36.90 16.01 -44.44
C TYR A 19 -35.51 16.59 -44.12
N PRO A 20 -34.48 15.75 -44.00
CA PRO A 20 -33.12 16.22 -43.78
C PRO A 20 -32.57 16.95 -45.02
N PHE A 21 -31.91 18.09 -44.82
CA PHE A 21 -31.29 18.83 -45.91
C PHE A 21 -30.02 18.14 -46.40
N GLN A 22 -29.62 18.41 -47.67
CA GLN A 22 -28.37 17.83 -48.22
C GLN A 22 -27.16 18.21 -47.41
N ALA A 23 -27.09 19.46 -46.93
CA ALA A 23 -25.99 19.91 -46.07
C ALA A 23 -25.91 19.12 -44.74
N GLU A 24 -27.02 18.80 -44.14
CA GLU A 24 -27.13 18.02 -42.90
C GLU A 24 -26.72 16.55 -43.14
N MET A 25 -27.08 15.99 -44.28
CA MET A 25 -26.63 14.63 -44.67
C MET A 25 -25.13 14.58 -44.92
N ALA A 26 -24.55 15.62 -45.54
CA ALA A 26 -23.11 15.72 -45.73
C ALA A 26 -22.35 15.84 -44.39
N VAL A 27 -22.90 16.54 -43.42
CA VAL A 27 -22.33 16.59 -42.05
C VAL A 27 -22.33 15.21 -41.41
N LEU A 28 -23.48 14.50 -41.46
CA LEU A 28 -23.54 13.13 -40.92
C LEU A 28 -22.56 12.17 -41.58
N GLU A 29 -22.39 12.29 -42.91
CA GLU A 29 -21.45 11.47 -43.67
C GLU A 29 -19.97 11.75 -43.22
N ASN A 30 -19.62 13.02 -43.12
CA ASN A 30 -18.30 13.45 -42.65
C ASN A 30 -17.95 12.92 -41.25
N PHE A 31 -18.93 12.82 -40.37
CA PHE A 31 -18.76 12.25 -39.05
C PHE A 31 -18.98 10.72 -38.96
N GLY A 32 -19.24 10.06 -40.11
CA GLY A 32 -19.51 8.63 -40.15
C GLY A 32 -20.82 8.22 -39.44
N ALA A 33 -21.75 9.18 -39.26
CA ALA A 33 -23.00 9.05 -38.50
C ALA A 33 -24.24 8.88 -39.35
N SER A 34 -24.10 8.58 -40.65
CA SER A 34 -25.21 8.41 -41.58
C SER A 34 -26.22 7.37 -41.15
N GLU A 35 -25.79 6.31 -40.49
CA GLU A 35 -26.65 5.23 -39.96
C GLU A 35 -27.49 5.67 -38.75
N SER A 36 -27.15 6.79 -38.12
CA SER A 36 -27.89 7.37 -36.98
C SER A 36 -29.14 8.13 -37.45
N LEU A 37 -29.25 8.47 -38.74
CA LEU A 37 -30.42 9.13 -39.29
C LEU A 37 -31.55 8.13 -39.60
N LEU A 38 -32.69 8.30 -38.93
CA LEU A 38 -33.89 7.55 -39.22
C LEU A 38 -34.91 8.50 -39.84
N ARG A 39 -35.09 8.42 -41.18
CA ARG A 39 -36.09 9.19 -41.89
C ARG A 39 -37.50 8.77 -41.47
N VAL A 40 -38.34 9.75 -41.15
CA VAL A 40 -39.69 9.56 -40.62
C VAL A 40 -40.72 10.02 -41.66
N ASN A 41 -41.72 9.21 -41.94
CA ASN A 41 -42.85 9.62 -42.78
C ASN A 41 -44.13 9.69 -41.95
N LEU A 42 -44.43 10.86 -41.41
CA LEU A 42 -45.60 11.09 -40.54
C LEU A 42 -46.93 10.87 -41.22
N LYS A 43 -46.98 10.78 -42.55
CA LYS A 43 -48.22 10.46 -43.31
C LYS A 43 -48.51 8.95 -43.29
N ASN A 44 -47.57 8.12 -42.90
CA ASN A 44 -47.73 6.68 -42.85
C ASN A 44 -48.28 6.23 -41.48
N LYS A 45 -49.47 5.63 -41.45
CA LYS A 45 -50.14 5.18 -40.20
C LYS A 45 -49.34 4.16 -39.40
N GLY A 46 -48.37 3.41 -40.02
CA GLY A 46 -47.49 2.44 -39.36
C GLY A 46 -46.15 2.97 -38.89
N GLU A 47 -45.83 4.23 -39.15
CA GLU A 47 -44.51 4.81 -38.96
C GLU A 47 -44.04 4.81 -37.50
N LEU A 48 -44.94 5.12 -36.58
CA LEU A 48 -44.62 5.04 -35.13
C LEU A 48 -44.18 3.66 -34.67
N TYR A 49 -44.83 2.61 -35.20
CA TYR A 49 -44.46 1.23 -34.87
C TYR A 49 -43.07 0.87 -35.45
N ARG A 50 -42.77 1.37 -36.67
CA ARG A 50 -41.43 1.17 -37.30
C ARG A 50 -40.35 1.85 -36.50
N ILE A 51 -40.54 3.08 -36.05
CA ILE A 51 -39.62 3.83 -35.21
C ILE A 51 -39.42 3.10 -33.89
N LEU A 52 -40.49 2.69 -33.24
CA LEU A 52 -40.42 1.97 -31.96
C LEU A 52 -39.65 0.64 -32.06
N ALA A 53 -39.87 -0.10 -33.15
CA ALA A 53 -39.15 -1.34 -33.42
C ALA A 53 -37.64 -1.08 -33.60
N HIS A 54 -37.27 -0.02 -34.34
CA HIS A 54 -35.90 0.39 -34.57
C HIS A 54 -35.19 0.76 -33.25
N LEU A 55 -35.85 1.58 -32.42
CA LEU A 55 -35.34 1.98 -31.10
C LEU A 55 -35.15 0.80 -30.15
N LYS A 56 -36.08 -0.16 -30.15
CA LYS A 56 -35.93 -1.41 -29.37
C LYS A 56 -34.72 -2.21 -29.83
N GLY A 57 -34.55 -2.37 -31.14
CA GLY A 57 -33.40 -3.08 -31.72
C GLY A 57 -32.07 -2.40 -31.39
N PHE A 58 -32.03 -1.07 -31.40
CA PHE A 58 -30.85 -0.30 -31.02
C PHE A 58 -30.50 -0.50 -29.55
N LYS A 59 -31.49 -0.46 -28.65
CA LYS A 59 -31.33 -0.71 -27.22
C LYS A 59 -30.83 -2.12 -26.92
N GLU A 60 -31.29 -3.13 -27.65
CA GLU A 60 -30.83 -4.52 -27.50
C GLU A 60 -29.40 -4.73 -28.00
N LYS A 61 -29.00 -4.16 -29.14
CA LYS A 61 -27.63 -4.19 -29.65
C LYS A 61 -26.65 -3.58 -28.64
N ARG A 62 -27.01 -2.42 -28.07
CA ARG A 62 -26.22 -1.74 -27.02
C ARG A 62 -26.06 -2.63 -25.77
N ARG A 63 -27.16 -3.25 -25.30
CA ARG A 63 -27.16 -4.17 -24.15
C ARG A 63 -26.25 -5.39 -24.37
N LYS A 64 -26.29 -5.98 -25.57
CA LYS A 64 -25.43 -7.12 -25.94
C LYS A 64 -23.95 -6.69 -25.98
N ARG A 65 -23.61 -5.50 -26.48
CA ARG A 65 -22.26 -4.98 -26.52
C ARG A 65 -21.73 -4.79 -25.10
N ILE A 66 -22.47 -4.09 -24.23
CA ILE A 66 -22.09 -3.88 -22.83
C ILE A 66 -21.86 -5.21 -22.10
N ARG A 67 -22.76 -6.18 -22.26
CA ARG A 67 -22.58 -7.50 -21.65
C ARG A 67 -21.31 -8.21 -22.13
N ARG A 68 -20.99 -8.15 -23.43
CA ARG A 68 -19.73 -8.74 -23.96
C ARG A 68 -18.51 -8.07 -23.36
N THR A 69 -18.48 -6.73 -23.31
CA THR A 69 -17.36 -5.98 -22.70
C THR A 69 -17.22 -6.33 -21.22
N MET A 70 -18.32 -6.42 -20.49
CA MET A 70 -18.31 -6.79 -19.07
C MET A 70 -17.75 -8.20 -18.85
N TYR A 71 -18.15 -9.19 -19.65
CA TYR A 71 -17.58 -10.55 -19.56
C TYR A 71 -16.09 -10.59 -19.90
N PHE A 72 -15.65 -9.75 -20.85
CA PHE A 72 -14.23 -9.67 -21.20
C PHE A 72 -13.41 -9.08 -20.04
N ILE A 73 -13.92 -8.04 -19.38
CA ILE A 73 -13.27 -7.43 -18.20
C ILE A 73 -13.21 -8.43 -17.03
N ILE A 74 -14.32 -9.13 -16.75
CA ILE A 74 -14.36 -10.15 -15.68
C ILE A 74 -13.37 -11.28 -15.98
N GLY A 75 -13.34 -11.78 -17.23
CA GLY A 75 -12.39 -12.81 -17.64
C GLY A 75 -10.94 -12.36 -17.51
N PHE A 76 -10.64 -11.11 -17.88
CA PHE A 76 -9.29 -10.55 -17.71
C PHE A 76 -8.89 -10.43 -16.24
N ILE A 77 -9.79 -9.96 -15.37
CA ILE A 77 -9.54 -9.88 -13.92
C ILE A 77 -9.27 -11.27 -13.33
N LEU A 78 -10.07 -12.28 -13.69
CA LEU A 78 -9.87 -13.65 -13.26
C LEU A 78 -8.51 -14.20 -13.73
N LEU A 79 -8.13 -13.91 -14.97
CA LEU A 79 -6.84 -14.34 -15.52
C LEU A 79 -5.66 -13.70 -14.76
N VAL A 80 -5.76 -12.42 -14.40
CA VAL A 80 -4.75 -11.73 -13.59
C VAL A 80 -4.66 -12.33 -12.18
N ILE A 81 -5.80 -12.67 -11.55
CA ILE A 81 -5.82 -13.31 -10.22
C ILE A 81 -5.16 -14.69 -10.28
N ILE A 82 -5.49 -15.51 -11.29
CA ILE A 82 -4.91 -16.84 -11.49
C ILE A 82 -3.40 -16.73 -11.77
N ALA A 83 -2.99 -15.81 -12.65
CA ALA A 83 -1.58 -15.61 -12.97
C ALA A 83 -0.79 -15.17 -11.72
N LYS A 84 -1.37 -14.28 -10.89
CA LYS A 84 -0.77 -13.86 -9.63
C LYS A 84 -0.68 -15.01 -8.62
N GLY A 85 -1.71 -15.85 -8.54
CA GLY A 85 -1.70 -17.06 -7.69
C GLY A 85 -0.60 -18.04 -8.10
N ILE A 86 -0.48 -18.32 -9.40
CA ILE A 86 0.56 -19.20 -9.95
C ILE A 86 1.96 -18.60 -9.69
N TRP A 87 2.13 -17.27 -9.90
CA TRP A 87 3.40 -16.59 -9.67
C TRP A 87 3.82 -16.64 -8.21
N MET A 88 2.88 -16.46 -7.27
CA MET A 88 3.15 -16.60 -5.83
C MET A 88 3.50 -18.04 -5.44
N ASP A 89 2.85 -19.03 -6.02
CA ASP A 89 3.11 -20.44 -5.75
C ASP A 89 4.49 -20.87 -6.29
N VAL A 90 4.84 -20.44 -7.51
CA VAL A 90 6.17 -20.65 -8.10
C VAL A 90 7.25 -19.91 -7.30
N SER A 91 6.97 -18.69 -6.84
CA SER A 91 7.88 -17.94 -5.98
C SER A 91 8.11 -18.62 -4.62
N ASN A 92 7.05 -19.20 -4.04
CA ASN A 92 7.16 -19.96 -2.79
C ASN A 92 7.87 -21.32 -2.96
N GLN A 93 7.70 -21.99 -4.10
CA GLN A 93 8.43 -23.24 -4.41
C GLN A 93 9.93 -23.02 -4.70
N SER A 94 10.32 -21.80 -5.05
CA SER A 94 11.73 -21.44 -5.22
C SER A 94 12.44 -21.10 -3.88
N LEU A 95 11.71 -21.07 -2.77
CA LEU A 95 12.28 -21.07 -1.43
C LEU A 95 12.92 -22.43 -1.20
N GLY A 96 14.25 -22.45 -1.16
CA GLY A 96 15.06 -23.66 -1.10
C GLY A 96 14.76 -24.55 0.11
N ASP A 97 15.50 -25.64 0.20
CA ASP A 97 15.50 -26.56 1.34
C ASP A 97 15.50 -25.77 2.67
N PHE A 98 14.63 -26.14 3.61
CA PHE A 98 14.47 -25.49 4.92
C PHE A 98 15.79 -25.29 5.67
N GLN A 99 16.77 -26.17 5.48
CA GLN A 99 18.10 -26.03 6.06
C GLN A 99 18.89 -24.90 5.40
N SER A 100 18.84 -24.77 4.09
CA SER A 100 19.44 -23.67 3.33
C SER A 100 18.79 -22.32 3.67
N GLU A 101 17.49 -22.30 3.90
CA GLU A 101 16.74 -21.12 4.34
C GLU A 101 17.16 -20.67 5.74
N LYS A 102 17.32 -21.61 6.69
CA LYS A 102 17.83 -21.32 8.03
C LYS A 102 19.21 -20.69 8.00
N GLU A 103 20.12 -21.26 7.23
CA GLU A 103 21.50 -20.75 7.09
C GLU A 103 21.51 -19.34 6.52
N ASP A 104 20.71 -19.05 5.48
CA ASP A 104 20.57 -17.71 4.90
C ASP A 104 20.01 -16.70 5.93
N ILE A 105 18.97 -17.06 6.68
CA ILE A 105 18.38 -16.21 7.73
C ILE A 105 19.44 -15.88 8.80
N LEU A 106 20.19 -16.88 9.27
CA LEU A 106 21.22 -16.68 10.31
C LEU A 106 22.40 -15.86 9.77
N GLN A 107 22.78 -16.02 8.52
CA GLN A 107 23.80 -15.20 7.88
C GLN A 107 23.38 -13.73 7.77
N ARG A 108 22.16 -13.44 7.33
CA ARG A 108 21.60 -12.09 7.29
C ARG A 108 21.46 -11.49 8.68
N ARG A 109 21.02 -12.27 9.67
CA ARG A 109 21.00 -11.87 11.07
C ARG A 109 22.38 -11.39 11.53
N ASN A 110 23.42 -12.19 11.29
CA ASN A 110 24.77 -11.87 11.73
C ASN A 110 25.30 -10.59 11.05
N TYR A 111 25.02 -10.42 9.77
CA TYR A 111 25.34 -9.19 9.04
C TYR A 111 24.67 -7.95 9.66
N LEU A 112 23.38 -8.05 9.99
CA LEU A 112 22.66 -6.92 10.60
C LEU A 112 23.15 -6.64 12.02
N ILE A 113 23.47 -7.67 12.82
CA ILE A 113 24.06 -7.51 14.15
C ILE A 113 25.38 -6.74 14.04
N GLU A 114 26.26 -7.13 13.12
CA GLU A 114 27.52 -6.43 12.88
C GLU A 114 27.28 -4.94 12.54
N LYS A 115 26.34 -4.63 11.66
CA LYS A 115 26.10 -3.27 11.19
C LYS A 115 25.37 -2.38 12.19
N VAL A 116 24.52 -2.94 13.04
CA VAL A 116 23.65 -2.16 13.94
C VAL A 116 24.17 -2.13 15.37
N ILE A 117 24.77 -3.22 15.85
CA ILE A 117 25.19 -3.35 17.27
C ILE A 117 26.65 -3.04 17.46
N THR A 118 27.52 -3.49 16.55
CA THR A 118 28.98 -3.38 16.73
C THR A 118 29.47 -1.94 16.49
N GLU A 119 28.81 -1.21 15.60
CA GLU A 119 29.19 0.16 15.24
C GLU A 119 27.96 1.10 15.30
N PRO A 120 27.35 1.29 16.49
CA PRO A 120 26.08 2.05 16.61
C PRO A 120 26.20 3.52 16.18
N GLU A 121 27.39 4.13 16.32
CA GLU A 121 27.66 5.49 15.84
C GLU A 121 27.54 5.60 14.31
N LYS A 122 27.85 4.55 13.57
CA LYS A 122 27.68 4.52 12.13
C LYS A 122 26.20 4.39 11.72
N LEU A 123 25.34 3.91 12.59
CA LEU A 123 23.91 3.81 12.33
C LEU A 123 23.28 5.17 12.08
N LEU A 124 23.66 6.20 12.85
CA LEU A 124 23.24 7.58 12.63
C LEU A 124 23.89 8.19 11.38
N ALA A 125 25.14 7.84 11.08
CA ALA A 125 25.89 8.40 9.95
C ALA A 125 25.56 7.75 8.59
N GLN A 126 24.82 6.66 8.55
CA GLN A 126 24.50 5.94 7.30
C GLN A 126 23.53 6.70 6.39
N MET A 127 22.75 7.62 6.93
CA MET A 127 21.84 8.44 6.13
C MET A 127 22.57 9.65 5.58
N PRO A 128 22.31 10.06 4.32
CA PRO A 128 22.91 11.27 3.77
C PRO A 128 22.56 12.50 4.60
N GLU A 129 23.50 13.40 4.81
CA GLU A 129 23.31 14.68 5.54
C GLU A 129 22.14 15.52 5.01
N VAL A 130 21.84 15.37 3.71
CA VAL A 130 20.73 16.03 3.01
C VAL A 130 19.36 15.71 3.63
N VAL A 131 19.23 14.58 4.32
CA VAL A 131 17.95 14.11 4.89
C VAL A 131 17.66 14.76 6.26
N GLY A 132 18.64 15.40 6.88
CA GLY A 132 18.52 16.05 8.17
C GLY A 132 18.62 15.11 9.38
N GLN A 133 19.08 15.64 10.51
CA GLN A 133 19.36 14.87 11.73
C GLN A 133 18.12 14.13 12.29
N GLN A 134 16.94 14.70 12.12
CA GLN A 134 15.70 14.06 12.57
C GLN A 134 15.49 12.72 11.88
N PHE A 135 15.61 12.65 10.56
CA PHE A 135 15.44 11.41 9.80
C PHE A 135 16.55 10.40 10.10
N GLN A 136 17.77 10.86 10.37
CA GLN A 136 18.86 9.98 10.78
C GLN A 136 18.53 9.27 12.09
N GLY A 137 18.01 9.99 13.09
CA GLY A 137 17.61 9.41 14.37
C GLY A 137 16.41 8.48 14.25
N GLU A 138 15.37 8.86 13.50
CA GLU A 138 14.21 8.00 13.24
C GLU A 138 14.64 6.71 12.53
N TRP A 139 15.51 6.80 11.52
CA TRP A 139 16.03 5.64 10.81
C TRP A 139 16.82 4.71 11.71
N ALA A 140 17.67 5.25 12.58
CA ALA A 140 18.43 4.47 13.54
C ALA A 140 17.51 3.73 14.53
N LEU A 141 16.48 4.41 15.05
CA LEU A 141 15.46 3.81 15.91
C LEU A 141 14.74 2.67 15.21
N TYR A 142 14.26 2.90 13.97
CA TYR A 142 13.56 1.88 13.20
C TYR A 142 14.46 0.68 12.90
N SER A 143 15.71 0.90 12.52
CA SER A 143 16.66 -0.17 12.26
C SER A 143 16.90 -1.03 13.49
N ALA A 144 17.10 -0.42 14.65
CA ALA A 144 17.27 -1.12 15.92
C ALA A 144 16.00 -1.91 16.31
N SER A 145 14.83 -1.30 16.22
CA SER A 145 13.58 -1.94 16.61
C SER A 145 13.19 -3.09 15.67
N MET A 146 13.38 -2.93 14.36
CA MET A 146 13.13 -4.00 13.38
C MET A 146 14.07 -5.17 13.56
N LEU A 147 15.37 -4.92 13.84
CA LEU A 147 16.32 -5.98 14.16
C LEU A 147 15.93 -6.70 15.45
N SER A 148 15.50 -5.98 16.48
CA SER A 148 15.00 -6.57 17.72
C SER A 148 13.80 -7.48 17.47
N ALA A 149 12.84 -7.06 16.64
CA ALA A 149 11.69 -7.87 16.25
C ALA A 149 12.12 -9.14 15.46
N ALA A 150 13.06 -8.99 14.54
CA ALA A 150 13.62 -10.12 13.78
C ALA A 150 14.30 -11.14 14.72
N LEU A 151 15.14 -10.67 15.66
CA LEU A 151 15.77 -11.52 16.66
C LEU A 151 14.77 -12.25 17.55
N THR A 152 13.69 -11.56 17.95
CA THR A 152 12.58 -12.17 18.70
C THR A 152 11.93 -13.31 17.93
N ASN A 153 11.66 -13.12 16.62
CA ASN A 153 11.05 -14.14 15.78
C ASN A 153 12.02 -15.30 15.51
N ILE A 154 13.28 -15.02 15.24
CA ILE A 154 14.33 -16.04 15.04
C ILE A 154 14.48 -16.91 16.30
N ALA A 155 14.49 -16.30 17.48
CA ALA A 155 14.57 -17.04 18.74
C ALA A 155 13.36 -17.94 19.03
N LYS A 156 12.17 -17.60 18.50
CA LYS A 156 10.97 -18.43 18.59
C LYS A 156 10.99 -19.59 17.59
N ILE A 157 11.50 -19.36 16.38
CA ILE A 157 11.58 -20.36 15.31
C ILE A 157 12.77 -21.31 15.54
N TYR A 158 13.90 -20.77 15.99
CA TYR A 158 15.16 -21.47 16.23
C TYR A 158 15.59 -21.31 17.70
N PRO A 159 15.03 -22.13 18.63
CA PRO A 159 15.23 -21.97 20.07
C PRO A 159 16.70 -21.99 20.52
N GLU A 160 17.60 -22.62 19.78
CA GLU A 160 19.04 -22.63 20.03
C GLU A 160 19.69 -21.26 19.95
N THR A 161 19.07 -20.31 19.23
CA THR A 161 19.57 -18.92 19.10
C THR A 161 19.06 -17.99 20.21
N ARG A 162 18.25 -18.51 21.13
CA ARG A 162 17.48 -17.70 22.09
C ARG A 162 18.38 -16.88 23.03
N LEU A 163 19.40 -17.51 23.61
CA LEU A 163 20.29 -16.82 24.56
C LEU A 163 21.06 -15.69 23.88
N GLU A 164 21.57 -15.94 22.69
CA GLU A 164 22.27 -14.94 21.89
C GLU A 164 21.31 -13.81 21.47
N SER A 165 20.09 -14.15 21.07
CA SER A 165 19.06 -13.15 20.70
C SER A 165 18.72 -12.25 21.89
N ILE A 166 18.58 -12.78 23.11
CA ILE A 166 18.36 -11.98 24.33
C ILE A 166 19.49 -10.96 24.52
N GLN A 167 20.74 -11.38 24.38
CA GLN A 167 21.91 -10.51 24.53
C GLN A 167 21.92 -9.38 23.48
N HIS A 168 21.62 -9.71 22.23
CA HIS A 168 21.58 -8.73 21.15
C HIS A 168 20.40 -7.77 21.29
N ILE A 169 19.21 -8.23 21.69
CA ILE A 169 18.05 -7.37 21.96
C ILE A 169 18.38 -6.41 23.12
N ASP A 170 19.04 -6.91 24.16
CA ASP A 170 19.52 -6.07 25.28
C ASP A 170 20.48 -4.95 24.81
N SER A 171 21.41 -5.31 23.93
CA SER A 171 22.33 -4.33 23.35
C SER A 171 21.58 -3.27 22.51
N LEU A 172 20.60 -3.69 21.71
CA LEU A 172 19.77 -2.77 20.94
C LEU A 172 18.95 -1.85 21.81
N ILE A 173 18.35 -2.35 22.91
CA ILE A 173 17.63 -1.52 23.88
C ILE A 173 18.58 -0.47 24.49
N LYS A 174 19.80 -0.85 24.88
CA LYS A 174 20.81 0.08 25.39
C LYS A 174 21.20 1.15 24.38
N ILE A 175 21.33 0.81 23.10
CA ILE A 175 21.58 1.76 22.01
C ILE A 175 20.43 2.76 21.91
N VAL A 176 19.18 2.27 21.92
CA VAL A 176 18.00 3.14 21.83
C VAL A 176 17.86 4.03 23.08
N LEU A 177 18.24 3.54 24.25
CA LEU A 177 18.26 4.31 25.50
C LEU A 177 19.39 5.34 25.57
N SER A 178 20.38 5.32 24.68
CA SER A 178 21.51 6.24 24.71
C SER A 178 21.07 7.68 24.42
N PRO A 179 21.71 8.68 25.05
CA PRO A 179 21.41 10.09 24.77
C PRO A 179 21.59 10.45 23.30
N GLU A 180 22.60 9.90 22.65
CA GLU A 180 22.94 10.16 21.25
C GLU A 180 21.79 9.77 20.32
N LEU A 181 21.15 8.63 20.57
CA LEU A 181 20.04 8.19 19.72
C LEU A 181 18.74 8.94 20.08
N ARG A 182 18.49 9.31 21.33
CA ARG A 182 17.31 10.07 21.76
C ARG A 182 17.32 11.53 21.30
N GLN A 183 18.50 12.08 20.98
CA GLN A 183 18.71 13.49 20.67
C GLN A 183 17.80 13.98 19.52
N TYR A 184 17.49 13.15 18.53
CA TYR A 184 16.62 13.56 17.43
C TYR A 184 15.20 13.87 17.91
N ASP A 185 14.67 13.06 18.82
CA ASP A 185 13.34 13.21 19.37
C ASP A 185 13.29 14.40 20.35
N ALA A 186 14.32 14.51 21.19
CA ALA A 186 14.49 15.67 22.07
C ALA A 186 14.60 16.98 21.29
N ASN A 187 15.33 17.02 20.19
CA ASN A 187 15.43 18.19 19.31
C ASN A 187 14.10 18.55 18.64
N ARG A 188 13.29 17.56 18.31
CA ARG A 188 11.99 17.76 17.68
C ARG A 188 10.98 18.40 18.62
N TRP A 189 10.95 17.94 19.86
CA TRP A 189 9.92 18.29 20.82
C TRP A 189 10.38 19.29 21.89
N GLY A 190 11.69 19.57 22.01
CA GLY A 190 12.27 20.48 22.99
C GLY A 190 12.46 19.85 24.35
N GLU A 191 12.19 18.57 24.53
CA GLU A 191 12.37 17.83 25.80
C GLU A 191 12.74 16.37 25.55
N ASP A 192 13.40 15.72 26.51
CA ASP A 192 13.82 14.33 26.41
C ASP A 192 12.62 13.38 26.63
N PRO A 193 12.39 12.41 25.74
CA PRO A 193 11.23 11.51 25.82
C PRO A 193 11.18 10.65 27.09
N LEU A 194 12.30 10.37 27.73
CA LEU A 194 12.36 9.55 28.95
C LEU A 194 12.37 10.36 30.24
N GLU A 195 12.75 11.63 30.18
CA GLU A 195 12.73 12.52 31.34
C GLU A 195 11.36 13.14 31.61
N THR A 196 10.49 13.15 30.57
CA THR A 196 9.16 13.79 30.61
C THR A 196 8.03 12.78 30.35
N LEU A 197 8.14 11.57 30.87
CA LEU A 197 7.10 10.53 30.70
C LEU A 197 5.73 10.95 31.26
N ASP A 198 5.67 11.81 32.24
CA ASP A 198 4.46 12.40 32.84
C ASP A 198 3.93 13.65 32.10
N GLY A 199 4.71 14.19 31.14
CA GLY A 199 4.34 15.34 30.32
C GLY A 199 3.25 15.10 29.30
N ASP A 200 2.85 16.18 28.59
CA ASP A 200 1.75 16.16 27.60
C ASP A 200 2.24 16.03 26.15
N ILE A 201 3.55 16.16 25.89
CA ILE A 201 4.10 16.07 24.54
C ILE A 201 4.16 14.62 24.08
N SER A 202 3.69 14.41 22.86
CA SER A 202 3.62 13.08 22.29
C SER A 202 4.97 12.64 21.69
N HIS A 203 5.71 11.81 22.41
CA HIS A 203 6.90 11.11 21.91
C HIS A 203 6.54 9.71 21.36
N ILE A 204 5.35 9.56 20.80
CA ILE A 204 4.75 8.24 20.50
C ILE A 204 5.62 7.36 19.60
N SER A 205 6.33 7.94 18.64
CA SER A 205 7.22 7.19 17.75
C SER A 205 8.35 6.54 18.54
N TYR A 206 9.06 7.32 19.36
CA TYR A 206 10.16 6.82 20.16
C TYR A 206 9.69 5.82 21.23
N LEU A 207 8.67 6.18 22.00
CA LEU A 207 8.18 5.38 23.12
C LEU A 207 7.61 4.04 22.66
N SER A 208 6.87 4.02 21.55
CA SER A 208 6.26 2.78 21.02
C SER A 208 7.30 1.80 20.50
N HIS A 209 8.34 2.28 19.81
CA HIS A 209 9.41 1.41 19.33
C HIS A 209 10.22 0.84 20.48
N LEU A 210 10.53 1.64 21.51
CA LEU A 210 11.22 1.18 22.72
C LEU A 210 10.39 0.13 23.48
N ALA A 211 9.09 0.40 23.68
CA ALA A 211 8.18 -0.55 24.33
C ALA A 211 8.08 -1.86 23.55
N TRP A 212 8.02 -1.78 22.21
CA TRP A 212 8.00 -2.97 21.36
C TRP A 212 9.27 -3.83 21.51
N MET A 213 10.44 -3.19 21.55
CA MET A 213 11.70 -3.88 21.77
C MET A 213 11.74 -4.59 23.14
N ILE A 214 11.32 -3.91 24.21
CA ILE A 214 11.24 -4.48 25.56
C ILE A 214 10.23 -5.64 25.59
N SER A 215 9.08 -5.51 24.94
CA SER A 215 8.11 -6.60 24.80
C SER A 215 8.73 -7.83 24.12
N GLY A 216 9.51 -7.63 23.04
CA GLY A 216 10.26 -8.69 22.37
C GLY A 216 11.26 -9.38 23.29
N TYR A 217 12.04 -8.59 24.04
CA TYR A 217 12.99 -9.07 25.06
C TYR A 217 12.32 -9.97 26.10
N LYS A 218 11.19 -9.53 26.67
CA LYS A 218 10.37 -10.30 27.63
C LYS A 218 9.84 -11.58 26.98
N ALA A 219 9.33 -11.50 25.77
CA ALA A 219 8.73 -12.63 25.04
C ALA A 219 9.71 -13.79 24.75
N VAL A 220 11.00 -13.50 24.64
CA VAL A 220 12.05 -14.52 24.50
C VAL A 220 12.69 -14.92 25.83
N GLY A 221 12.22 -14.40 26.95
CA GLY A 221 12.65 -14.78 28.31
C GLY A 221 13.83 -13.99 28.84
N GLY A 222 13.96 -12.73 28.43
CA GLY A 222 14.82 -11.75 29.09
C GLY A 222 14.44 -11.54 30.56
N ASP A 223 15.37 -11.01 31.35
CA ASP A 223 15.15 -10.75 32.77
C ASP A 223 14.20 -9.56 33.02
N CYS A 224 13.90 -9.29 34.30
CA CYS A 224 12.94 -8.25 34.71
C CYS A 224 13.49 -6.82 34.74
N LYS A 225 14.73 -6.58 34.32
CA LYS A 225 15.40 -5.27 34.47
C LYS A 225 14.69 -4.10 33.76
N TYR A 226 13.91 -4.39 32.71
CA TYR A 226 13.15 -3.39 31.98
C TYR A 226 11.65 -3.35 32.35
N ASP A 227 11.17 -4.15 33.30
CA ASP A 227 9.76 -4.26 33.60
C ASP A 227 9.16 -2.93 34.03
N LYS A 228 9.82 -2.24 34.96
CA LYS A 228 9.35 -0.93 35.38
C LYS A 228 9.29 0.08 34.24
N LEU A 229 10.34 0.15 33.43
CA LEU A 229 10.35 1.04 32.27
C LEU A 229 9.24 0.70 31.28
N TYR A 230 9.00 -0.60 31.03
CA TYR A 230 7.92 -1.04 30.15
C TYR A 230 6.54 -0.61 30.62
N ASP A 231 6.27 -0.76 31.92
CA ASP A 231 5.02 -0.35 32.55
C ASP A 231 4.84 1.18 32.46
N ASP A 232 5.89 1.97 32.78
CA ASP A 232 5.89 3.43 32.68
C ASP A 232 5.63 3.89 31.21
N LEU A 233 6.22 3.23 30.22
CA LEU A 233 5.97 3.50 28.79
C LEU A 233 4.52 3.20 28.39
N CYS A 234 3.99 2.05 28.81
CA CYS A 234 2.62 1.66 28.50
C CYS A 234 1.60 2.62 29.15
N GLU A 235 1.83 3.03 30.39
CA GLU A 235 0.99 4.01 31.07
C GLU A 235 1.03 5.36 30.37
N THR A 236 2.21 5.84 30.01
CA THR A 236 2.40 7.09 29.28
C THR A 236 1.67 7.08 27.92
N MET A 237 1.83 6.03 27.13
CA MET A 237 1.15 5.91 25.83
C MET A 237 -0.37 5.79 25.96
N ASN A 238 -0.88 5.21 27.04
CA ASN A 238 -2.32 5.10 27.27
C ASN A 238 -2.95 6.43 27.73
N ARG A 239 -2.16 7.31 28.36
CA ARG A 239 -2.61 8.62 28.84
C ARG A 239 -2.61 9.69 27.74
N ARG A 240 -1.70 9.63 26.77
CA ARG A 240 -1.52 10.57 25.67
C ARG A 240 -2.34 10.19 24.44
#